data_760ab12b36de3f22c7725c2301626039
#
_entry.id   760ab12b36de3f22c7725c2301626039
#
_cell.length_a   1.000
_cell.length_b   1.000
_cell.length_c   1.000
_cell.angle_alpha   90.00
_cell.angle_beta   90.00
_cell.angle_gamma   90.00
#
_symmetry.space_group_name_H-M   'P 1'
#
loop_
_entity.id
_entity.type
_entity.pdbx_description
1 polymer ?
#
loop_
_entity_poly.entity_id
_entity_poly.type
_entity_poly.pdbx_seq_one_letter_code
_entity_poly.pdbx_strand_id
1 'polypeptide(L)'
;MSTTRRTLLGAALGGAAGAAVGIPATATAAHAASWQLKWSPSASGDKLGAFETIEDDRADSHPAGQPHIFATGDNWRFNMHTVDRDTSTDRQRQEVTGLRNGSGSDYLKWTVGQTWRVTYSMYIPSSLKATTTFTHIMQMKQPGTGTSPIVVQSLRRVNGVQTIELKLAIDDILIGRTDLEPLQNKWIDVDFQIKVGNGSAGTLRWILKNGSTTVIDASKSGVDTFLADRVRPKWGIYRSLGDTSGSLQDCYLLLTNLRGYQLV
;
A
#
# COMPACT_ATOMS: atom_id res chain seq x y z
N MET A 1 -13.29 -78.33 -0.16
CA MET A 1 -12.71 -79.13 -1.23
C MET A 1 -11.53 -78.41 -1.81
N SER A 2 -10.43 -78.90 -1.46
CA SER A 2 -9.24 -79.43 -2.16
C SER A 2 -8.33 -78.27 -2.68
N THR A 3 -7.32 -77.99 -1.87
CA THR A 3 -5.87 -78.26 -2.05
C THR A 3 -5.31 -78.24 -3.46
N THR A 4 -4.27 -77.45 -3.74
CA THR A 4 -2.96 -78.06 -4.05
C THR A 4 -1.85 -77.02 -3.97
N ARG A 5 -0.83 -77.29 -3.18
CA ARG A 5 0.51 -76.69 -3.14
C ARG A 5 1.29 -77.16 -4.40
N ARG A 6 2.18 -76.27 -4.90
CA ARG A 6 3.45 -76.73 -5.48
C ARG A 6 4.54 -75.70 -5.26
N THR A 7 5.56 -76.08 -4.55
CA THR A 7 6.90 -75.55 -4.37
C THR A 7 7.80 -76.01 -5.50
N LEU A 8 8.77 -75.22 -5.92
CA LEU A 8 10.08 -75.60 -6.45
C LEU A 8 10.95 -74.31 -6.58
N LEU A 9 11.94 -74.18 -5.78
CA LEU A 9 13.41 -74.29 -5.95
C LEU A 9 13.95 -73.55 -7.16
N GLY A 10 14.66 -72.46 -6.94
CA GLY A 10 16.08 -72.42 -6.68
C GLY A 10 16.90 -71.97 -7.92
N ALA A 11 17.57 -70.85 -7.86
CA ALA A 11 18.94 -70.69 -8.38
C ALA A 11 19.53 -69.37 -7.92
N ALA A 12 20.58 -69.45 -7.15
CA ALA A 12 21.47 -68.36 -6.80
C ALA A 12 22.48 -68.16 -7.94
N LEU A 13 22.70 -66.92 -8.33
CA LEU A 13 23.93 -66.51 -9.03
C LEU A 13 24.28 -65.11 -8.63
N GLY A 14 25.49 -64.99 -8.21
CA GLY A 14 26.16 -63.96 -7.50
C GLY A 14 26.51 -62.70 -8.29
N GLY A 15 26.88 -61.74 -7.49
CA GLY A 15 27.99 -60.83 -7.74
C GLY A 15 27.68 -59.52 -8.40
N ALA A 16 27.73 -58.51 -7.68
CA ALA A 16 28.61 -57.33 -7.87
C ALA A 16 28.16 -56.24 -6.90
N ALA A 17 28.93 -56.05 -5.85
CA ALA A 17 28.82 -54.89 -4.98
C ALA A 17 29.30 -53.67 -5.76
N GLY A 18 28.38 -52.93 -6.35
CA GLY A 18 28.59 -51.56 -6.83
C GLY A 18 28.44 -50.61 -5.66
N ALA A 19 29.56 -50.09 -5.16
CA ALA A 19 29.55 -49.01 -4.18
C ALA A 19 28.98 -47.76 -4.87
N ALA A 20 27.71 -47.49 -4.68
CA ALA A 20 27.12 -46.18 -5.03
C ALA A 20 27.67 -45.15 -4.03
N VAL A 21 28.64 -44.37 -4.48
CA VAL A 21 29.09 -43.15 -3.80
C VAL A 21 27.90 -42.19 -3.82
N GLY A 22 27.09 -42.24 -2.76
CA GLY A 22 26.03 -41.25 -2.55
C GLY A 22 26.67 -39.89 -2.34
N ILE A 23 26.56 -39.01 -3.33
CA ILE A 23 26.84 -37.58 -3.18
C ILE A 23 25.79 -37.09 -2.20
N PRO A 24 26.15 -36.53 -1.02
CA PRO A 24 25.18 -35.95 -0.14
C PRO A 24 24.59 -34.72 -0.88
N ALA A 25 23.31 -34.79 -1.25
CA ALA A 25 22.57 -33.63 -1.68
C ALA A 25 22.50 -32.69 -0.48
N THR A 26 23.35 -31.67 -0.47
CA THR A 26 23.22 -30.57 0.47
C THR A 26 21.92 -29.88 0.15
N ALA A 27 20.87 -30.19 0.89
CA ALA A 27 19.62 -29.45 0.88
C ALA A 27 19.98 -28.03 1.36
N THR A 28 20.05 -27.09 0.44
CA THR A 28 20.10 -25.67 0.77
C THR A 28 18.83 -25.37 1.55
N ALA A 29 18.96 -25.07 2.84
CA ALA A 29 17.85 -24.63 3.64
C ALA A 29 17.23 -23.39 2.96
N ALA A 30 16.01 -23.52 2.48
CA ALA A 30 15.28 -22.38 1.96
C ALA A 30 15.11 -21.39 3.12
N HIS A 31 15.74 -20.24 3.03
CA HIS A 31 15.52 -19.17 3.99
C HIS A 31 14.02 -18.79 3.94
N ALA A 32 13.37 -18.85 5.11
CA ALA A 32 11.99 -18.36 5.22
C ALA A 32 11.96 -16.87 4.85
N ALA A 33 11.06 -16.50 3.94
CA ALA A 33 10.89 -15.12 3.54
C ALA A 33 10.60 -14.22 4.75
N SER A 34 11.31 -13.10 4.86
CA SER A 34 11.20 -12.18 5.99
C SER A 34 11.07 -10.73 5.54
N TRP A 35 10.35 -9.94 6.34
CA TRP A 35 10.23 -8.51 6.10
C TRP A 35 11.49 -7.77 6.51
N GLN A 36 12.16 -7.13 5.56
CA GLN A 36 13.30 -6.27 5.79
C GLN A 36 12.90 -4.81 5.70
N LEU A 37 13.20 -4.03 6.75
CA LEU A 37 13.02 -2.59 6.77
C LEU A 37 13.97 -1.94 5.74
N LYS A 38 13.39 -1.20 4.79
CA LYS A 38 14.11 -0.49 3.72
C LYS A 38 13.99 1.02 3.81
N TRP A 39 12.97 1.52 4.50
CA TRP A 39 12.69 2.95 4.60
C TRP A 39 12.01 3.27 5.93
N SER A 40 12.51 4.28 6.64
CA SER A 40 12.04 4.66 7.97
C SER A 40 12.37 6.12 8.25
N PRO A 41 11.71 7.07 7.58
CA PRO A 41 11.99 8.47 7.75
C PRO A 41 11.44 9.01 9.07
N SER A 42 11.99 10.13 9.50
CA SER A 42 11.53 10.95 10.61
C SER A 42 10.98 12.27 10.08
N ALA A 43 9.78 12.66 10.48
CA ALA A 43 9.21 13.93 10.04
C ALA A 43 10.03 15.12 10.54
N SER A 44 10.54 15.07 11.77
CA SER A 44 11.38 16.12 12.35
C SER A 44 12.76 16.22 11.70
N GLY A 45 13.36 15.08 11.31
CA GLY A 45 14.69 15.02 10.70
C GLY A 45 14.68 15.19 9.19
N ASP A 46 13.94 14.33 8.49
CA ASP A 46 13.95 14.26 7.02
C ASP A 46 12.98 15.25 6.37
N LYS A 47 11.99 15.73 7.13
CA LYS A 47 10.96 16.67 6.64
C LYS A 47 10.35 16.16 5.33
N LEU A 48 10.23 17.03 4.33
CA LEU A 48 9.73 16.66 3.00
C LEU A 48 10.80 15.98 2.12
N GLY A 49 12.06 15.99 2.54
CA GLY A 49 13.15 15.25 1.89
C GLY A 49 12.97 13.72 1.93
N ALA A 50 12.06 13.20 2.77
CA ALA A 50 11.68 11.79 2.79
C ALA A 50 11.00 11.29 1.50
N PHE A 51 10.51 12.21 0.65
CA PHE A 51 9.66 11.89 -0.50
C PHE A 51 10.33 12.20 -1.84
N GLU A 52 9.94 11.46 -2.87
CA GLU A 52 10.41 11.64 -4.25
C GLU A 52 9.88 12.94 -4.86
N THR A 53 8.57 13.19 -4.69
CA THR A 53 7.90 14.38 -5.20
C THR A 53 6.90 14.93 -4.19
N ILE A 54 6.67 16.23 -4.28
CA ILE A 54 5.72 16.98 -3.47
C ILE A 54 4.80 17.72 -4.42
N GLU A 55 3.50 17.53 -4.26
CA GLU A 55 2.45 18.21 -5.03
C GLU A 55 1.69 19.12 -4.07
N ASP A 56 2.29 20.30 -3.78
CA ASP A 56 1.79 21.32 -2.86
C ASP A 56 1.28 22.51 -3.66
N ASP A 57 -0.02 22.79 -3.56
CA ASP A 57 -0.73 23.90 -4.24
C ASP A 57 -0.27 24.19 -5.68
N ARG A 58 -0.28 23.14 -6.51
CA ARG A 58 0.27 23.22 -7.88
C ARG A 58 -0.42 24.21 -8.80
N ALA A 59 -1.57 24.73 -8.40
CA ALA A 59 -2.31 25.76 -9.14
C ALA A 59 -2.07 27.17 -8.60
N ASP A 60 -1.22 27.33 -7.57
CA ASP A 60 -0.96 28.59 -6.90
C ASP A 60 -2.27 29.30 -6.49
N SER A 61 -3.19 28.50 -5.93
CA SER A 61 -4.57 28.92 -5.61
C SER A 61 -4.69 29.60 -4.25
N HIS A 62 -3.65 29.50 -3.42
CA HIS A 62 -3.58 30.12 -2.09
C HIS A 62 -2.60 31.30 -2.08
N PRO A 63 -2.78 32.27 -1.18
CA PRO A 63 -1.80 33.33 -1.02
C PRO A 63 -0.39 32.80 -0.76
N ALA A 64 0.61 33.43 -1.34
CA ALA A 64 2.01 33.05 -1.19
C ALA A 64 2.41 32.90 0.29
N GLY A 65 3.17 31.85 0.61
CA GLY A 65 3.67 31.58 1.96
C GLY A 65 2.73 30.78 2.86
N GLN A 66 1.63 30.24 2.32
CA GLN A 66 0.74 29.31 3.04
C GLN A 66 1.12 27.86 2.72
N PRO A 67 1.94 27.17 3.54
CA PRO A 67 2.31 25.79 3.28
C PRO A 67 1.11 24.87 3.49
N HIS A 68 0.88 23.96 2.55
CA HIS A 68 -0.14 22.92 2.67
C HIS A 68 0.45 21.62 3.15
N ILE A 69 1.69 21.32 2.76
CA ILE A 69 2.40 20.10 3.12
C ILE A 69 3.66 20.46 3.90
N PHE A 70 3.75 20.06 5.16
CA PHE A 70 4.91 20.34 6.01
C PHE A 70 5.07 19.33 7.15
N ALA A 71 6.29 19.27 7.69
CA ALA A 71 6.56 18.54 8.91
C ALA A 71 6.27 19.41 10.14
N THR A 72 5.61 18.84 11.14
CA THR A 72 5.34 19.49 12.43
C THR A 72 5.52 18.47 13.57
N GLY A 73 6.56 18.65 14.40
CA GLY A 73 6.99 17.61 15.33
C GLY A 73 7.32 16.33 14.57
N ASP A 74 6.81 15.20 15.02
CA ASP A 74 7.01 13.90 14.40
C ASP A 74 5.94 13.54 13.35
N ASN A 75 5.20 14.53 12.84
CA ASN A 75 4.12 14.32 11.90
C ASN A 75 4.37 15.04 10.58
N TRP A 76 3.95 14.45 9.48
CA TRP A 76 3.67 15.16 8.22
C TRP A 76 2.22 15.60 8.21
N ARG A 77 2.01 16.89 7.95
CA ARG A 77 0.70 17.51 7.90
C ARG A 77 0.36 17.91 6.46
N PHE A 78 -0.86 17.60 6.06
CA PHE A 78 -1.45 17.94 4.77
C PHE A 78 -2.68 18.79 5.03
N ASN A 79 -2.62 20.08 4.78
CA ASN A 79 -3.78 20.98 4.84
C ASN A 79 -4.48 20.99 3.48
N MET A 80 -5.80 21.12 3.49
CA MET A 80 -6.60 21.32 2.29
C MET A 80 -7.65 22.39 2.60
N HIS A 81 -7.62 23.48 1.84
CA HIS A 81 -8.58 24.58 1.98
C HIS A 81 -9.61 24.50 0.86
N THR A 82 -10.77 25.08 1.07
CA THR A 82 -11.84 25.08 0.06
C THR A 82 -11.48 25.85 -1.21
N VAL A 83 -10.54 26.79 -1.11
CA VAL A 83 -10.02 27.56 -2.23
C VAL A 83 -8.95 26.84 -3.04
N ASP A 84 -8.29 25.82 -2.47
CA ASP A 84 -7.21 25.11 -3.16
C ASP A 84 -7.68 24.46 -4.46
N ARG A 85 -6.79 24.42 -5.43
CA ARG A 85 -7.04 23.75 -6.72
C ARG A 85 -5.84 22.90 -7.10
N ASP A 86 -6.07 21.92 -7.97
CA ASP A 86 -5.00 21.23 -8.71
C ASP A 86 -4.83 21.88 -10.07
N THR A 87 -3.87 21.44 -10.86
CA THR A 87 -3.74 21.82 -12.28
C THR A 87 -4.98 21.49 -13.11
N SER A 88 -5.81 20.55 -12.66
CA SER A 88 -7.17 20.33 -13.15
C SER A 88 -8.16 21.02 -12.21
N THR A 89 -9.02 21.88 -12.75
CA THR A 89 -9.90 22.77 -11.96
C THR A 89 -11.06 22.05 -11.24
N ASP A 90 -11.30 20.78 -11.56
CA ASP A 90 -12.36 19.94 -10.98
C ASP A 90 -11.95 19.22 -9.70
N ARG A 91 -10.74 19.48 -9.18
CA ARG A 91 -10.15 18.75 -8.05
C ARG A 91 -9.16 19.55 -7.23
N GLN A 92 -8.88 19.07 -6.05
CA GLN A 92 -7.88 19.59 -5.11
C GLN A 92 -6.84 18.52 -4.81
N ARG A 93 -5.57 18.90 -4.66
CA ARG A 93 -4.48 17.95 -4.38
C ARG A 93 -3.39 18.55 -3.53
N GLN A 94 -3.08 17.85 -2.44
CA GLN A 94 -1.94 18.07 -1.57
C GLN A 94 -1.36 16.69 -1.25
N GLU A 95 -0.37 16.23 -2.02
CA GLU A 95 0.17 14.86 -1.91
C GLU A 95 1.70 14.82 -1.99
N VAL A 96 2.27 13.86 -1.30
CA VAL A 96 3.67 13.46 -1.45
C VAL A 96 3.75 12.10 -2.13
N THR A 97 4.84 11.81 -2.83
CA THR A 97 4.97 10.58 -3.59
C THR A 97 6.33 9.93 -3.39
N GLY A 98 6.33 8.62 -3.34
CA GLY A 98 7.53 7.78 -3.37
C GLY A 98 8.29 7.77 -2.06
N LEU A 99 9.36 7.02 -2.08
CA LEU A 99 10.20 6.70 -0.93
C LEU A 99 11.64 7.08 -1.30
N ARG A 100 12.10 8.24 -0.84
CA ARG A 100 13.49 8.65 -1.03
C ARG A 100 14.39 7.80 -0.15
N ASN A 101 15.45 7.26 -0.72
CA ASN A 101 16.41 6.43 -0.02
C ASN A 101 17.82 7.05 -0.15
N GLY A 102 18.18 7.86 0.83
CA GLY A 102 19.46 8.57 0.82
C GLY A 102 19.40 9.95 0.17
N SER A 103 20.52 10.42 -0.36
CA SER A 103 20.65 11.75 -0.98
C SER A 103 20.36 11.74 -2.49
N GLY A 104 19.97 12.90 -3.01
CA GLY A 104 19.78 13.08 -4.45
C GLY A 104 18.51 12.42 -4.99
N SER A 105 18.64 11.69 -6.09
CA SER A 105 17.52 11.07 -6.82
C SER A 105 17.36 9.57 -6.52
N ASP A 106 17.90 9.08 -5.42
CA ASP A 106 17.77 7.68 -5.05
C ASP A 106 16.39 7.41 -4.42
N TYR A 107 15.65 6.52 -5.06
CA TYR A 107 14.30 6.12 -4.63
C TYR A 107 14.17 4.60 -4.58
N LEU A 108 13.41 4.10 -3.61
CA LEU A 108 13.01 2.70 -3.61
C LEU A 108 12.02 2.47 -4.74
N LYS A 109 12.36 1.55 -5.64
CA LYS A 109 11.56 1.19 -6.81
C LYS A 109 10.89 -0.16 -6.58
N TRP A 110 9.57 -0.17 -6.58
CA TRP A 110 8.78 -1.39 -6.43
C TRP A 110 8.46 -1.95 -7.81
N THR A 111 9.12 -3.04 -8.16
CA THR A 111 9.04 -3.65 -9.50
C THR A 111 8.34 -4.99 -9.46
N VAL A 112 7.94 -5.48 -10.64
CA VAL A 112 7.26 -6.78 -10.80
C VAL A 112 8.01 -7.91 -10.09
N GLY A 113 7.28 -8.78 -9.40
CA GLY A 113 7.79 -9.91 -8.64
C GLY A 113 8.10 -9.58 -7.18
N GLN A 114 8.31 -8.31 -6.83
CA GLN A 114 8.59 -7.90 -5.46
C GLN A 114 7.33 -7.81 -4.62
N THR A 115 7.49 -8.09 -3.32
CA THR A 115 6.43 -7.87 -2.32
C THR A 115 6.88 -6.81 -1.33
N TRP A 116 6.05 -5.78 -1.18
CA TRP A 116 6.32 -4.64 -0.33
C TRP A 116 5.22 -4.44 0.71
N ARG A 117 5.59 -3.81 1.80
CA ARG A 117 4.70 -3.45 2.90
C ARG A 117 5.01 -2.03 3.34
N VAL A 118 3.98 -1.22 3.54
CA VAL A 118 4.11 0.07 4.24
C VAL A 118 3.24 0.04 5.48
N THR A 119 3.80 0.56 6.59
CA THR A 119 3.05 0.80 7.82
C THR A 119 3.16 2.26 8.20
N TYR A 120 2.10 2.81 8.74
CA TYR A 120 2.06 4.18 9.23
C TYR A 120 0.87 4.38 10.16
N SER A 121 0.92 5.45 10.96
CA SER A 121 -0.24 5.92 11.71
C SER A 121 -0.80 7.16 11.04
N MET A 122 -2.12 7.27 10.93
CA MET A 122 -2.83 8.42 10.37
C MET A 122 -3.82 8.98 11.39
N TYR A 123 -3.97 10.32 11.39
CA TYR A 123 -5.00 11.00 12.13
C TYR A 123 -5.93 11.72 11.16
N ILE A 124 -7.19 11.28 11.12
CA ILE A 124 -8.24 11.83 10.27
C ILE A 124 -9.15 12.68 11.15
N PRO A 125 -9.09 14.02 11.08
CA PRO A 125 -10.00 14.86 11.85
C PRO A 125 -11.44 14.75 11.32
N SER A 126 -12.41 15.10 12.14
CA SER A 126 -13.82 15.16 11.73
C SER A 126 -14.09 16.21 10.63
N SER A 127 -13.17 17.14 10.43
CA SER A 127 -13.21 18.09 9.31
C SER A 127 -12.84 17.45 7.96
N LEU A 128 -12.09 16.35 7.94
CA LEU A 128 -11.81 15.60 6.70
C LEU A 128 -12.90 14.56 6.50
N LYS A 129 -13.92 14.94 5.75
CA LYS A 129 -15.13 14.14 5.52
C LYS A 129 -15.03 13.28 4.27
N ALA A 130 -15.80 12.20 4.27
CA ALA A 130 -16.04 11.40 3.08
C ALA A 130 -16.96 12.14 2.09
N THR A 131 -16.67 12.01 0.80
CA THR A 131 -17.38 12.67 -0.29
C THR A 131 -18.21 11.67 -1.10
N THR A 132 -19.18 12.15 -1.86
CA THR A 132 -19.99 11.33 -2.80
C THR A 132 -19.18 10.93 -4.04
N THR A 133 -18.05 11.62 -4.31
CA THR A 133 -17.14 11.33 -5.40
C THR A 133 -15.90 10.60 -4.88
N PHE A 134 -14.73 11.22 -4.89
CA PHE A 134 -13.52 10.64 -4.32
C PHE A 134 -12.80 11.61 -3.38
N THR A 135 -12.30 11.09 -2.29
CA THR A 135 -11.30 11.72 -1.43
C THR A 135 -10.24 10.66 -1.14
N HIS A 136 -9.19 10.62 -1.96
CA HIS A 136 -8.08 9.70 -1.76
C HIS A 136 -7.14 10.25 -0.69
N ILE A 137 -6.71 9.38 0.24
CA ILE A 137 -5.73 9.69 1.28
C ILE A 137 -4.46 8.87 1.14
N MET A 138 -4.50 7.81 0.32
CA MET A 138 -3.34 7.07 -0.14
C MET A 138 -3.62 6.49 -1.53
N GLN A 139 -2.60 6.42 -2.36
CA GLN A 139 -2.66 5.80 -3.68
C GLN A 139 -1.41 4.94 -3.92
N MET A 140 -1.55 3.85 -4.68
CA MET A 140 -0.44 3.20 -5.35
C MET A 140 -0.52 3.55 -6.83
N LYS A 141 0.56 4.10 -7.36
CA LYS A 141 0.57 4.67 -8.70
C LYS A 141 1.92 4.43 -9.39
N GLN A 142 1.90 4.21 -10.70
CA GLN A 142 3.12 4.28 -11.51
C GLN A 142 3.58 5.75 -11.69
N PRO A 143 4.84 6.01 -12.03
CA PRO A 143 5.30 7.32 -12.48
C PRO A 143 4.54 7.80 -13.73
N GLY A 144 4.54 9.10 -13.95
CA GLY A 144 3.94 9.74 -15.12
C GLY A 144 2.67 10.53 -14.80
N THR A 145 2.37 11.45 -15.70
CA THR A 145 1.20 12.33 -15.62
C THR A 145 0.00 11.65 -16.29
N GLY A 146 -1.21 11.84 -15.71
CA GLY A 146 -2.45 11.37 -16.32
C GLY A 146 -2.72 9.86 -16.20
N THR A 147 -1.82 9.08 -15.58
CA THR A 147 -2.07 7.65 -15.36
C THR A 147 -3.09 7.44 -14.24
N SER A 148 -3.94 6.42 -14.37
CA SER A 148 -4.84 6.00 -13.31
C SER A 148 -4.06 5.44 -12.10
N PRO A 149 -4.58 5.56 -10.87
CA PRO A 149 -4.01 4.84 -9.74
C PRO A 149 -4.27 3.33 -9.90
N ILE A 150 -3.34 2.52 -9.36
CA ILE A 150 -3.50 1.07 -9.27
C ILE A 150 -4.41 0.74 -8.09
N VAL A 151 -4.09 1.30 -6.92
CA VAL A 151 -4.86 1.12 -5.68
C VAL A 151 -5.13 2.49 -5.07
N VAL A 152 -6.29 2.66 -4.46
CA VAL A 152 -6.66 3.85 -3.70
C VAL A 152 -7.21 3.48 -2.32
N GLN A 153 -6.77 4.20 -1.29
CA GLN A 153 -7.44 4.27 0.00
C GLN A 153 -8.22 5.58 0.05
N SER A 154 -9.53 5.49 0.18
CA SER A 154 -10.42 6.62 -0.03
C SER A 154 -11.43 6.79 1.10
N LEU A 155 -11.82 8.03 1.33
CA LEU A 155 -12.98 8.37 2.13
C LEU A 155 -14.17 8.54 1.17
N ARG A 156 -15.15 7.66 1.26
CA ARG A 156 -16.32 7.61 0.38
C ARG A 156 -17.62 7.69 1.19
N ARG A 157 -18.57 8.46 0.69
CA ARG A 157 -19.93 8.44 1.21
C ARG A 157 -20.74 7.42 0.41
N VAL A 158 -21.18 6.37 1.09
CA VAL A 158 -21.94 5.26 0.49
C VAL A 158 -23.29 5.16 1.19
N ASN A 159 -24.37 5.31 0.45
CA ASN A 159 -25.74 5.31 1.00
C ASN A 159 -25.90 6.30 2.19
N GLY A 160 -25.29 7.47 2.10
CA GLY A 160 -25.32 8.48 3.16
C GLY A 160 -24.30 8.29 4.29
N VAL A 161 -23.71 7.11 4.44
CA VAL A 161 -22.73 6.79 5.48
C VAL A 161 -21.32 7.18 5.04
N GLN A 162 -20.54 7.79 5.92
CA GLN A 162 -19.12 8.05 5.71
C GLN A 162 -18.33 6.78 5.92
N THR A 163 -17.53 6.38 4.94
CA THR A 163 -16.71 5.17 4.98
C THR A 163 -15.27 5.46 4.62
N ILE A 164 -14.36 4.58 5.07
CA ILE A 164 -13.00 4.44 4.57
C ILE A 164 -12.90 3.11 3.84
N GLU A 165 -12.32 3.13 2.65
CA GLU A 165 -12.21 1.93 1.80
C GLU A 165 -10.85 1.81 1.14
N LEU A 166 -10.44 0.57 0.86
CA LEU A 166 -9.37 0.27 -0.08
C LEU A 166 -9.96 -0.36 -1.34
N LYS A 167 -9.54 0.14 -2.50
CA LYS A 167 -10.00 -0.34 -3.80
C LYS A 167 -8.83 -0.57 -4.73
N LEU A 168 -8.83 -1.69 -5.44
CA LEU A 168 -8.02 -1.89 -6.64
C LEU A 168 -8.70 -1.08 -7.75
N ALA A 169 -8.13 0.10 -8.05
CA ALA A 169 -8.80 1.10 -8.87
C ALA A 169 -8.82 0.75 -10.35
N ILE A 170 -7.77 0.07 -10.85
CA ILE A 170 -7.68 -0.32 -12.26
C ILE A 170 -8.75 -1.32 -12.68
N ASP A 171 -9.20 -2.19 -11.75
CA ASP A 171 -10.22 -3.23 -12.01
C ASP A 171 -11.56 -2.95 -11.32
N ASP A 172 -11.68 -1.80 -10.66
CA ASP A 172 -12.87 -1.40 -9.89
C ASP A 172 -13.24 -2.38 -8.76
N ILE A 173 -12.28 -3.09 -8.16
CA ILE A 173 -12.50 -4.12 -7.13
C ILE A 173 -12.38 -3.51 -5.74
N LEU A 174 -13.44 -3.58 -4.94
CA LEU A 174 -13.41 -3.24 -3.51
C LEU A 174 -12.66 -4.34 -2.75
N ILE A 175 -11.61 -3.96 -2.03
CA ILE A 175 -10.84 -4.87 -1.17
C ILE A 175 -11.45 -4.92 0.23
N GLY A 176 -11.79 -3.76 0.78
CA GLY A 176 -12.43 -3.66 2.08
C GLY A 176 -12.99 -2.28 2.34
N ARG A 177 -13.95 -2.18 3.26
CA ARG A 177 -14.62 -0.95 3.67
C ARG A 177 -15.09 -1.06 5.12
N THR A 178 -15.05 0.05 5.84
CA THR A 178 -15.65 0.19 7.18
C THR A 178 -16.13 1.63 7.37
N ASP A 179 -16.92 1.87 8.42
CA ASP A 179 -17.39 3.19 8.79
C ASP A 179 -16.21 4.08 9.19
N LEU A 180 -16.25 5.35 8.75
CA LEU A 180 -15.20 6.31 9.02
C LEU A 180 -15.33 6.98 10.38
N GLU A 181 -16.55 7.33 10.81
CA GLU A 181 -16.79 8.14 12.00
C GLU A 181 -16.17 7.57 13.29
N PRO A 182 -16.21 6.23 13.55
CA PRO A 182 -15.54 5.66 14.71
C PRO A 182 -14.02 5.79 14.69
N LEU A 183 -13.43 6.10 13.53
CA LEU A 183 -12.00 6.21 13.29
C LEU A 183 -11.49 7.64 13.27
N GLN A 184 -12.38 8.63 13.26
CA GLN A 184 -12.01 10.05 13.25
C GLN A 184 -11.55 10.56 14.62
N ASN A 185 -10.74 11.63 14.60
CA ASN A 185 -10.19 12.30 15.77
C ASN A 185 -9.33 11.40 16.68
N LYS A 186 -8.70 10.40 16.11
CA LYS A 186 -7.77 9.49 16.78
C LYS A 186 -6.71 8.96 15.83
N TRP A 187 -5.64 8.44 16.36
CA TRP A 187 -4.61 7.76 15.59
C TRP A 187 -5.06 6.35 15.19
N ILE A 188 -4.97 6.05 13.93
CA ILE A 188 -5.30 4.76 13.32
C ILE A 188 -4.06 4.20 12.66
N ASP A 189 -3.72 2.96 12.94
CA ASP A 189 -2.58 2.29 12.33
C ASP A 189 -2.99 1.57 11.05
N VAL A 190 -2.18 1.75 10.03
CA VAL A 190 -2.33 1.14 8.71
C VAL A 190 -1.18 0.18 8.46
N ASP A 191 -1.51 -1.00 7.95
CA ASP A 191 -0.57 -1.98 7.40
C ASP A 191 -1.07 -2.36 6.00
N PHE A 192 -0.37 -1.90 4.98
CA PHE A 192 -0.69 -2.18 3.59
C PHE A 192 0.41 -3.01 2.95
N GLN A 193 0.04 -4.12 2.31
CA GLN A 193 0.95 -5.03 1.64
C GLN A 193 0.52 -5.20 0.18
N ILE A 194 1.51 -5.21 -0.71
CA ILE A 194 1.32 -5.40 -2.14
C ILE A 194 2.41 -6.31 -2.70
N LYS A 195 2.03 -7.36 -3.40
CA LYS A 195 2.90 -8.04 -4.36
C LYS A 195 2.67 -7.38 -5.71
N VAL A 196 3.71 -6.79 -6.26
CA VAL A 196 3.67 -6.16 -7.58
C VAL A 196 3.65 -7.27 -8.63
N GLY A 197 2.55 -7.41 -9.35
CA GLY A 197 2.36 -8.48 -10.33
C GLY A 197 1.47 -8.02 -11.47
N ASN A 198 1.82 -8.45 -12.68
CA ASN A 198 1.06 -8.20 -13.90
C ASN A 198 -0.04 -9.25 -14.06
N GLY A 199 -1.21 -8.86 -14.53
CA GLY A 199 -2.37 -9.74 -14.68
C GLY A 199 -2.83 -10.33 -13.34
N SER A 200 -2.83 -11.65 -13.18
CA SER A 200 -3.26 -12.33 -11.97
C SER A 200 -2.14 -12.60 -10.95
N ALA A 201 -0.93 -12.06 -11.15
CA ALA A 201 0.23 -12.37 -10.31
C ALA A 201 0.33 -11.51 -9.04
N GLY A 202 -0.49 -10.47 -8.93
CA GLY A 202 -0.48 -9.55 -7.80
C GLY A 202 -1.34 -10.00 -6.63
N THR A 203 -1.04 -9.41 -5.46
CA THR A 203 -1.82 -9.58 -4.23
C THR A 203 -1.87 -8.27 -3.45
N LEU A 204 -2.95 -8.06 -2.71
CA LEU A 204 -3.13 -6.94 -1.80
C LEU A 204 -3.57 -7.46 -0.43
N ARG A 205 -3.11 -6.79 0.65
CA ARG A 205 -3.66 -6.91 1.99
C ARG A 205 -3.70 -5.55 2.66
N TRP A 206 -4.77 -5.29 3.37
CA TRP A 206 -4.99 -4.03 4.07
C TRP A 206 -5.55 -4.28 5.46
N ILE A 207 -4.85 -3.77 6.45
CA ILE A 207 -5.23 -3.87 7.86
C ILE A 207 -5.35 -2.46 8.42
N LEU A 208 -6.46 -2.18 9.08
CA LEU A 208 -6.65 -0.98 9.91
C LEU A 208 -6.78 -1.40 11.37
N LYS A 209 -6.10 -0.65 12.26
CA LYS A 209 -6.22 -0.85 13.71
C LYS A 209 -6.55 0.48 14.39
N ASN A 210 -7.48 0.40 15.34
CA ASN A 210 -7.77 1.45 16.30
C ASN A 210 -7.22 1.01 17.66
N GLY A 211 -6.03 1.48 18.02
CA GLY A 211 -5.25 0.94 19.14
C GLY A 211 -4.95 -0.55 18.95
N SER A 212 -5.29 -1.39 19.91
CA SER A 212 -5.11 -2.84 19.82
C SER A 212 -6.18 -3.56 18.97
N THR A 213 -7.26 -2.89 18.63
CA THR A 213 -8.39 -3.50 17.89
C THR A 213 -8.14 -3.48 16.40
N THR A 214 -8.14 -4.65 15.76
CA THR A 214 -8.20 -4.76 14.30
C THR A 214 -9.61 -4.45 13.83
N VAL A 215 -9.77 -3.33 13.10
CA VAL A 215 -11.06 -2.87 12.57
C VAL A 215 -11.37 -3.56 11.24
N ILE A 216 -10.33 -3.75 10.42
CA ILE A 216 -10.42 -4.46 9.16
C ILE A 216 -9.11 -5.21 8.89
N ASP A 217 -9.22 -6.40 8.32
CA ASP A 217 -8.12 -7.17 7.75
C ASP A 217 -8.66 -7.82 6.47
N ALA A 218 -8.38 -7.19 5.35
CA ALA A 218 -8.91 -7.58 4.05
C ALA A 218 -7.78 -7.84 3.06
N SER A 219 -7.94 -8.87 2.23
CA SER A 219 -6.95 -9.25 1.23
C SER A 219 -7.58 -9.69 -0.07
N LYS A 220 -6.81 -9.59 -1.16
CA LYS A 220 -7.17 -10.08 -2.49
C LYS A 220 -5.92 -10.60 -3.18
N SER A 221 -6.04 -11.76 -3.79
CA SER A 221 -5.02 -12.37 -4.64
C SER A 221 -5.57 -12.59 -6.05
N GLY A 222 -4.67 -12.90 -6.98
CA GLY A 222 -5.06 -13.14 -8.37
C GLY A 222 -5.49 -11.87 -9.09
N VAL A 223 -4.86 -10.73 -8.79
CA VAL A 223 -5.22 -9.41 -9.33
C VAL A 223 -4.03 -8.73 -9.98
N ASP A 224 -4.31 -7.79 -10.89
CA ASP A 224 -3.29 -6.93 -11.48
C ASP A 224 -2.94 -5.78 -10.52
N THR A 225 -1.66 -5.68 -10.18
CA THR A 225 -1.14 -4.60 -9.31
C THR A 225 -0.03 -3.82 -10.00
N PHE A 226 0.06 -3.91 -11.32
CA PHE A 226 1.11 -3.31 -12.12
C PHE A 226 0.52 -2.73 -13.41
N LEU A 227 1.00 -1.57 -13.82
CA LEU A 227 0.65 -0.99 -15.12
C LEU A 227 1.86 -0.92 -16.05
N ALA A 228 2.93 -0.25 -15.59
CA ALA A 228 4.19 -0.14 -16.31
C ALA A 228 5.27 0.41 -15.36
N ASP A 229 6.55 0.25 -15.69
CA ASP A 229 7.74 0.75 -15.00
C ASP A 229 7.82 0.26 -13.55
N ARG A 230 7.22 0.94 -12.60
CA ARG A 230 7.25 0.65 -11.16
C ARG A 230 6.02 1.16 -10.44
N VAL A 231 5.77 0.62 -9.26
CA VAL A 231 4.73 1.11 -8.35
C VAL A 231 5.36 1.99 -7.28
N ARG A 232 4.68 3.04 -6.88
CA ARG A 232 5.10 3.92 -5.79
C ARG A 232 3.89 4.40 -5.00
N PRO A 233 4.00 4.52 -3.67
CA PRO A 233 2.95 5.06 -2.84
C PRO A 233 2.87 6.59 -2.96
N LYS A 234 1.67 7.11 -2.78
CA LYS A 234 1.37 8.52 -2.57
C LYS A 234 0.51 8.66 -1.33
N TRP A 235 0.72 9.72 -0.57
CA TRP A 235 -0.08 10.04 0.61
C TRP A 235 -0.44 11.53 0.60
N GLY A 236 -1.57 11.85 1.22
CA GLY A 236 -2.05 13.22 1.35
C GLY A 236 -3.55 13.31 1.16
N ILE A 237 -4.03 14.41 0.61
CA ILE A 237 -5.45 14.63 0.30
C ILE A 237 -5.57 14.93 -1.19
N TYR A 238 -6.31 14.09 -1.90
CA TYR A 238 -6.68 14.30 -3.30
C TYR A 238 -8.17 14.07 -3.46
N ARG A 239 -8.94 15.14 -3.68
CA ARG A 239 -10.40 15.06 -3.71
C ARG A 239 -11.02 15.78 -4.91
N SER A 240 -12.14 15.26 -5.37
CA SER A 240 -12.96 15.87 -6.40
C SER A 240 -13.80 17.02 -5.84
N LEU A 241 -13.98 18.06 -6.63
CA LEU A 241 -14.90 19.16 -6.34
C LEU A 241 -16.36 18.86 -6.72
N GLY A 242 -16.62 17.71 -7.38
CA GLY A 242 -17.97 17.26 -7.74
C GLY A 242 -18.77 16.64 -6.58
N ASP A 243 -18.36 16.85 -5.33
CA ASP A 243 -19.12 16.39 -4.15
C ASP A 243 -20.45 17.13 -4.04
N THR A 244 -21.52 16.37 -3.81
CA THR A 244 -22.89 16.89 -3.64
C THR A 244 -23.41 16.79 -2.20
N SER A 245 -22.58 16.29 -1.27
CA SER A 245 -22.95 16.10 0.13
C SER A 245 -22.67 17.29 1.04
N GLY A 246 -22.02 18.35 0.51
CA GLY A 246 -21.57 19.48 1.32
C GLY A 246 -20.37 19.13 2.23
N SER A 247 -19.62 18.10 1.88
CA SER A 247 -18.49 17.61 2.70
C SER A 247 -17.17 18.36 2.43
N LEU A 248 -17.13 19.21 1.39
CA LEU A 248 -15.94 19.99 1.06
C LEU A 248 -15.81 21.16 2.03
N GLN A 249 -14.84 21.07 2.92
CA GLN A 249 -14.50 22.12 3.90
C GLN A 249 -12.99 22.15 4.11
N ASP A 250 -12.50 23.16 4.81
CA ASP A 250 -11.12 23.22 5.24
C ASP A 250 -10.82 22.07 6.19
N CYS A 251 -9.76 21.34 5.91
CA CYS A 251 -9.44 20.13 6.65
C CYS A 251 -7.93 19.85 6.62
N TYR A 252 -7.53 18.79 7.31
CA TYR A 252 -6.15 18.32 7.27
C TYR A 252 -6.08 16.80 7.47
N LEU A 253 -4.92 16.24 7.16
CA LEU A 253 -4.52 14.87 7.46
C LEU A 253 -3.17 14.90 8.16
N LEU A 254 -2.95 14.05 9.17
CA LEU A 254 -1.62 13.84 9.75
C LEU A 254 -1.17 12.41 9.50
N LEU A 255 0.13 12.25 9.20
CA LEU A 255 0.79 10.96 9.10
C LEU A 255 2.03 10.94 10.00
N THR A 256 2.30 9.80 10.60
CA THR A 256 3.52 9.55 11.38
C THR A 256 3.93 8.08 11.27
N ASN A 257 5.12 7.75 11.77
CA ASN A 257 5.64 6.38 11.83
C ASN A 257 5.68 5.65 10.48
N LEU A 258 5.92 6.39 9.39
CA LEU A 258 6.06 5.79 8.07
C LEU A 258 7.21 4.79 8.04
N ARG A 259 6.95 3.57 7.56
CA ARG A 259 7.94 2.50 7.39
C ARG A 259 7.65 1.76 6.09
N GLY A 260 8.72 1.45 5.36
CA GLY A 260 8.67 0.65 4.14
C GLY A 260 9.50 -0.63 4.30
N TYR A 261 8.92 -1.78 3.98
CA TYR A 261 9.55 -3.08 4.08
C TYR A 261 9.47 -3.82 2.75
N GLN A 262 10.49 -4.63 2.47
CA GLN A 262 10.50 -5.57 1.36
C GLN A 262 10.54 -6.99 1.91
N LEU A 263 9.76 -7.89 1.33
CA LEU A 263 9.84 -9.33 1.61
C LEU A 263 11.01 -9.92 0.81
N VAL A 264 11.97 -10.54 1.49
CA VAL A 264 13.16 -11.17 0.91
C VAL A 264 13.38 -12.55 1.48
#